data_b3ae59a6cdf564da86881a1b1ff88ca7
#
_entry.id   b3ae59a6cdf564da86881a1b1ff88ca7
#
_cell.length_a   1.000
_cell.length_b   1.000
_cell.length_c   1.000
_cell.angle_alpha   90.00
_cell.angle_beta   90.00
_cell.angle_gamma   90.00
#
_symmetry.space_group_name_H-M   'P 1'
#
loop_
_entity.id
_entity.type
_entity.pdbx_description
1 polymer ?
#
loop_
_entity_poly.entity_id
_entity_poly.type
_entity_poly.pdbx_seq_one_letter_code
_entity_poly.pdbx_strand_id
1 'polypeptide(L)'
;MRAEIKKRKIKWWDVASRGINADVGGTISENSRLALTEIGIAFENFKPKQLTENIVDSSVLVVTMTESQKQLFGERGNVRSVKDLCGFDVPDPYGFSIEAYRITRDLIFQACTTIIEEFILKYEE
;
A
#
# COMPACT_ATOMS: atom_id res chain seq x y z
N MET A 1 1.32 0.34 6.30
CA MET A 1 2.74 -0.11 6.39
C MET A 1 3.58 0.76 7.31
N ARG A 2 3.45 2.09 7.25
CA ARG A 2 4.24 2.97 8.15
C ARG A 2 4.07 2.62 9.62
N ALA A 3 2.85 2.34 10.06
CA ALA A 3 2.56 1.97 11.44
C ALA A 3 3.31 0.69 11.86
N GLU A 4 3.36 -0.31 11.00
CA GLU A 4 4.05 -1.58 11.27
C GLU A 4 5.56 -1.41 11.27
N ILE A 5 6.10 -0.61 10.36
CA ILE A 5 7.53 -0.27 10.32
C ILE A 5 7.95 0.42 11.62
N LYS A 6 7.15 1.39 12.07
CA LYS A 6 7.39 2.10 13.33
C LYS A 6 7.33 1.16 14.53
N LYS A 7 6.31 0.30 14.58
CA LYS A 7 6.13 -0.69 15.65
C LYS A 7 7.32 -1.63 15.76
N ARG A 8 7.87 -2.08 14.62
CA ARG A 8 9.03 -2.98 14.56
C ARG A 8 10.36 -2.26 14.71
N LYS A 9 10.36 -0.92 14.87
CA LYS A 9 11.57 -0.09 15.01
C LYS A 9 12.55 -0.25 13.84
N ILE A 10 12.00 -0.44 12.64
CA ILE A 10 12.79 -0.52 11.42
C ILE A 10 13.21 0.89 11.02
N LYS A 11 14.50 1.09 10.77
CA LYS A 11 15.09 2.36 10.35
C LYS A 11 15.50 2.30 8.89
N TRP A 12 15.77 3.46 8.28
CA TRP A 12 16.31 3.60 6.92
C TRP A 12 15.32 3.30 5.79
N TRP A 13 14.06 2.97 6.11
CA TRP A 13 13.03 2.74 5.12
C TRP A 13 11.96 3.81 5.19
N ASP A 14 11.77 4.52 4.08
CA ASP A 14 10.67 5.45 3.91
C ASP A 14 9.60 4.80 3.05
N VAL A 15 8.35 4.86 3.51
CA VAL A 15 7.21 4.25 2.85
C VAL A 15 6.19 5.32 2.55
N ALA A 16 5.71 5.34 1.32
CA ALA A 16 4.69 6.27 0.88
C ALA A 16 3.66 5.56 0.01
N SER A 17 2.46 6.11 -0.06
CA SER A 17 1.42 5.66 -0.98
C SER A 17 1.14 6.72 -2.04
N ARG A 18 0.82 6.26 -3.24
CA ARG A 18 0.48 7.12 -4.38
C ARG A 18 -0.65 6.49 -5.17
N GLY A 19 -1.53 7.29 -5.72
CA GLY A 19 -2.59 6.82 -6.61
C GLY A 19 -2.17 6.92 -8.08
N ILE A 20 -2.55 5.92 -8.86
CA ILE A 20 -2.34 5.95 -10.31
C ILE A 20 -3.24 7.04 -10.93
N ASN A 21 -4.41 7.22 -10.37
CA ASN A 21 -5.37 8.25 -10.77
C ASN A 21 -5.92 8.93 -9.51
N ALA A 22 -5.06 9.67 -8.81
CA ALA A 22 -5.38 10.20 -7.49
C ALA A 22 -6.32 11.41 -7.58
N ASP A 23 -7.28 11.46 -6.66
CA ASP A 23 -8.11 12.63 -6.41
C ASP A 23 -7.35 13.59 -5.48
N VAL A 24 -6.43 14.36 -6.06
CA VAL A 24 -5.59 15.30 -5.32
C VAL A 24 -6.47 16.40 -4.74
N GLY A 25 -6.41 16.59 -3.44
CA GLY A 25 -7.29 17.50 -2.70
C GLY A 25 -8.49 16.82 -2.08
N GLY A 26 -8.72 15.54 -2.39
CA GLY A 26 -9.74 14.74 -1.72
C GLY A 26 -9.33 14.35 -0.30
N THR A 27 -10.24 13.68 0.38
CA THR A 27 -10.04 13.19 1.74
C THR A 27 -10.20 11.68 1.78
N ILE A 28 -9.78 11.08 2.89
CA ILE A 28 -10.02 9.66 3.13
C ILE A 28 -11.53 9.38 3.14
N SER A 29 -11.96 8.30 2.51
CA SER A 29 -13.38 7.91 2.51
C SER A 29 -13.84 7.54 3.92
N GLU A 30 -15.15 7.70 4.19
CA GLU A 30 -15.73 7.39 5.49
C GLU A 30 -15.50 5.92 5.87
N ASN A 31 -15.70 5.00 4.93
CA ASN A 31 -15.50 3.58 5.22
C ASN A 31 -14.03 3.23 5.47
N SER A 32 -13.09 3.86 4.77
CA SER A 32 -11.66 3.71 5.05
C SER A 32 -11.32 4.23 6.44
N ARG A 33 -11.86 5.40 6.80
CA ARG A 33 -11.70 5.99 8.12
C ARG A 33 -12.17 5.04 9.22
N LEU A 34 -13.37 4.50 9.07
CA LEU A 34 -13.96 3.56 10.02
C LEU A 34 -13.11 2.29 10.15
N ALA A 35 -12.72 1.70 9.02
CA ALA A 35 -11.93 0.48 9.02
C ALA A 35 -10.57 0.65 9.70
N LEU A 36 -9.89 1.78 9.47
CA LEU A 36 -8.59 2.07 10.10
C LEU A 36 -8.75 2.38 11.59
N THR A 37 -9.80 3.11 11.96
CA THR A 37 -10.09 3.44 13.36
C THR A 37 -10.30 2.17 14.19
N GLU A 38 -10.96 1.16 13.63
CA GLU A 38 -11.21 -0.12 14.31
C GLU A 38 -9.91 -0.83 14.73
N ILE A 39 -8.81 -0.62 14.02
CA ILE A 39 -7.51 -1.24 14.34
C ILE A 39 -6.49 -0.23 14.86
N GLY A 40 -6.92 0.97 15.23
CA GLY A 40 -6.08 1.96 15.89
C GLY A 40 -5.02 2.62 15.00
N ILE A 41 -5.23 2.66 13.69
CA ILE A 41 -4.28 3.31 12.78
C ILE A 41 -4.67 4.76 12.54
N ALA A 42 -3.71 5.67 12.72
CA ALA A 42 -3.89 7.10 12.49
C ALA A 42 -3.90 7.43 10.99
N PHE A 43 -4.73 8.40 10.61
CA PHE A 43 -4.89 8.82 9.21
C PHE A 43 -5.04 10.34 9.05
N GLU A 44 -4.84 11.12 10.11
CA GLU A 44 -5.11 12.56 10.14
C GLU A 44 -4.29 13.34 9.12
N ASN A 45 -3.11 12.85 8.78
CA ASN A 45 -2.21 13.49 7.83
C ASN A 45 -2.31 12.89 6.42
N PHE A 46 -3.31 12.04 6.18
CA PHE A 46 -3.49 11.43 4.87
C PHE A 46 -3.92 12.49 3.84
N LYS A 47 -3.19 12.51 2.71
CA LYS A 47 -3.53 13.32 1.53
C LYS A 47 -3.28 12.48 0.29
N PRO A 48 -4.28 12.35 -0.60
CA PRO A 48 -4.06 11.66 -1.88
C PRO A 48 -2.99 12.38 -2.71
N LYS A 49 -2.04 11.62 -3.24
CA LYS A 49 -0.97 12.14 -4.08
C LYS A 49 -0.85 11.29 -5.33
N GLN A 50 -0.60 11.95 -6.45
CA GLN A 50 -0.45 11.28 -7.75
C GLN A 50 0.91 10.60 -7.85
N LEU A 51 0.90 9.37 -8.38
CA LEU A 51 2.12 8.67 -8.74
C LEU A 51 2.73 9.31 -9.99
N THR A 52 4.04 9.49 -9.97
CA THR A 52 4.81 10.02 -11.11
C THR A 52 5.88 9.01 -11.52
N GLU A 53 6.38 9.14 -12.74
CA GLU A 53 7.47 8.30 -13.24
C GLU A 53 8.75 8.46 -12.41
N ASN A 54 9.05 9.68 -11.97
CA ASN A 54 10.21 9.92 -11.11
C ASN A 54 10.12 9.15 -9.80
N ILE A 55 8.94 9.07 -9.20
CA ILE A 55 8.72 8.32 -7.96
C ILE A 55 8.95 6.83 -8.20
N VAL A 56 8.43 6.29 -9.30
CA VAL A 56 8.63 4.90 -9.67
C VAL A 56 10.12 4.61 -9.86
N ASP A 57 10.81 5.44 -10.63
CA ASP A 57 12.22 5.22 -10.97
C ASP A 57 13.14 5.37 -9.77
N SER A 58 12.80 6.24 -8.81
CA SER A 58 13.62 6.50 -7.63
C SER A 58 13.33 5.57 -6.45
N SER A 59 12.32 4.72 -6.54
CA SER A 59 11.94 3.82 -5.46
C SER A 59 12.69 2.49 -5.56
N VAL A 60 13.08 1.94 -4.41
CA VAL A 60 13.69 0.61 -4.33
C VAL A 60 12.67 -0.44 -4.72
N LEU A 61 11.44 -0.28 -4.24
CA LEU A 61 10.33 -1.18 -4.53
C LEU A 61 9.03 -0.40 -4.66
N VAL A 62 8.31 -0.64 -5.73
CA VAL A 62 6.94 -0.15 -5.93
C VAL A 62 6.02 -1.34 -5.90
N VAL A 63 5.03 -1.32 -5.02
CA VAL A 63 4.06 -2.41 -4.89
C VAL A 63 2.70 -1.92 -5.38
N THR A 64 2.14 -2.63 -6.36
CA THR A 64 0.79 -2.37 -6.84
C THR A 64 -0.20 -3.30 -6.12
N MET A 65 -1.42 -2.83 -5.95
CA MET A 65 -2.46 -3.62 -5.27
C MET A 65 -2.94 -4.79 -6.12
N THR A 66 -2.89 -4.65 -7.45
CA THR A 66 -3.32 -5.70 -8.37
C THR A 66 -2.27 -5.96 -9.45
N GLU A 67 -2.31 -7.15 -10.02
CA GLU A 67 -1.47 -7.50 -11.17
C GLU A 67 -1.79 -6.61 -12.39
N SER A 68 -3.04 -6.27 -12.60
CA SER A 68 -3.45 -5.38 -13.70
C SER A 68 -2.80 -4.01 -13.59
N GLN A 69 -2.67 -3.48 -12.38
CA GLN A 69 -1.98 -2.20 -12.16
C GLN A 69 -0.49 -2.29 -12.47
N LYS A 70 0.15 -3.40 -12.12
CA LYS A 70 1.56 -3.62 -12.42
C LYS A 70 1.84 -3.56 -13.92
N GLN A 71 0.95 -4.10 -14.73
CA GLN A 71 1.09 -4.13 -16.18
C GLN A 71 1.17 -2.73 -16.81
N LEU A 72 0.65 -1.70 -16.13
CA LEU A 72 0.72 -0.32 -16.59
C LEU A 72 2.16 0.23 -16.58
N PHE A 73 3.06 -0.38 -15.85
CA PHE A 73 4.45 0.10 -15.70
C PHE A 73 5.45 -0.60 -16.62
N GLY A 74 4.99 -1.53 -17.46
CA GLY A 74 5.87 -2.30 -18.32
C GLY A 74 6.83 -3.21 -17.55
N GLU A 75 8.01 -3.45 -18.11
CA GLU A 75 9.00 -4.36 -17.53
C GLU A 75 10.00 -3.64 -16.62
N ARG A 76 9.51 -3.10 -15.51
CA ARG A 76 10.38 -2.46 -14.51
C ARG A 76 10.64 -3.45 -13.36
N GLY A 77 11.91 -3.76 -13.14
CA GLY A 77 12.31 -4.75 -12.13
C GLY A 77 11.98 -4.38 -10.69
N ASN A 78 11.80 -3.08 -10.41
CA ASN A 78 11.43 -2.60 -9.08
C ASN A 78 9.92 -2.53 -8.85
N VAL A 79 9.08 -2.86 -9.83
CA VAL A 79 7.62 -2.87 -9.69
C VAL A 79 7.13 -4.31 -9.53
N ARG A 80 6.44 -4.56 -8.43
CA ARG A 80 5.85 -5.86 -8.10
C ARG A 80 4.40 -5.66 -7.68
N SER A 81 3.55 -6.61 -7.99
CA SER A 81 2.18 -6.62 -7.45
C SER A 81 2.14 -7.33 -6.10
N VAL A 82 1.09 -7.07 -5.33
CA VAL A 82 0.82 -7.85 -4.12
C VAL A 82 0.69 -9.34 -4.48
N LYS A 83 0.11 -9.64 -5.65
CA LYS A 83 0.01 -11.02 -6.13
C LYS A 83 1.37 -11.68 -6.32
N ASP A 84 2.36 -10.95 -6.88
CA ASP A 84 3.74 -11.46 -7.01
C ASP A 84 4.36 -11.79 -5.66
N LEU A 85 4.11 -10.96 -4.66
CA LEU A 85 4.76 -11.04 -3.36
C LEU A 85 4.01 -11.93 -2.37
N CYS A 86 2.69 -11.98 -2.47
CA CYS A 86 1.82 -12.59 -1.44
C CYS A 86 0.84 -13.62 -2.01
N GLY A 87 0.70 -13.71 -3.33
CA GLY A 87 -0.17 -14.70 -3.97
C GLY A 87 -1.62 -14.27 -4.15
N PHE A 88 -1.99 -13.04 -3.82
CA PHE A 88 -3.35 -12.53 -3.99
C PHE A 88 -3.36 -11.07 -4.42
N ASP A 89 -4.42 -10.66 -5.11
CA ASP A 89 -4.69 -9.26 -5.42
C ASP A 89 -5.45 -8.60 -4.26
N VAL A 90 -5.25 -7.28 -4.10
CA VAL A 90 -6.04 -6.45 -3.17
C VAL A 90 -7.00 -5.63 -4.02
N PRO A 91 -8.28 -5.99 -4.09
CA PRO A 91 -9.25 -5.25 -4.89
C PRO A 91 -9.59 -3.90 -4.26
N ASP A 92 -10.01 -2.95 -5.08
CA ASP A 92 -10.47 -1.64 -4.61
C ASP A 92 -11.89 -1.78 -4.04
N PRO A 93 -12.11 -1.45 -2.76
CA PRO A 93 -13.43 -1.57 -2.14
C PRO A 93 -14.36 -0.39 -2.43
N TYR A 94 -13.91 0.59 -3.22
CA TYR A 94 -14.68 1.81 -3.48
C TYR A 94 -16.09 1.50 -4.01
N GLY A 95 -17.08 2.11 -3.42
CA GLY A 95 -18.49 1.90 -3.78
C GLY A 95 -19.14 0.68 -3.12
N PHE A 96 -18.36 -0.12 -2.37
CA PHE A 96 -18.88 -1.28 -1.65
C PHE A 96 -19.14 -0.97 -0.16
N SER A 97 -19.65 -1.96 0.57
CA SER A 97 -20.00 -1.83 1.99
C SER A 97 -18.77 -1.73 2.90
N ILE A 98 -18.99 -1.38 4.16
CA ILE A 98 -17.94 -1.37 5.18
C ILE A 98 -17.28 -2.74 5.31
N GLU A 99 -18.00 -3.83 5.11
CA GLU A 99 -17.43 -5.17 5.15
C GLU A 99 -16.35 -5.37 4.08
N ALA A 100 -16.57 -4.84 2.87
CA ALA A 100 -15.56 -4.90 1.81
C ALA A 100 -14.29 -4.11 2.20
N TYR A 101 -14.44 -2.98 2.87
CA TYR A 101 -13.32 -2.20 3.38
C TYR A 101 -12.56 -2.93 4.48
N ARG A 102 -13.26 -3.65 5.35
CA ARG A 102 -12.64 -4.47 6.39
C ARG A 102 -11.83 -5.62 5.80
N ILE A 103 -12.38 -6.30 4.82
CA ILE A 103 -11.67 -7.38 4.10
C ILE A 103 -10.42 -6.84 3.41
N THR A 104 -10.54 -5.72 2.70
CA THR A 104 -9.42 -5.07 2.02
C THR A 104 -8.35 -4.64 3.02
N ARG A 105 -8.75 -4.03 4.15
CA ARG A 105 -7.85 -3.65 5.23
C ARG A 105 -7.03 -4.85 5.72
N ASP A 106 -7.69 -5.97 5.95
CA ASP A 106 -7.05 -7.17 6.47
C ASP A 106 -6.09 -7.79 5.45
N LEU A 107 -6.44 -7.77 4.17
CA LEU A 107 -5.56 -8.19 3.09
C LEU A 107 -4.32 -7.29 3.01
N ILE A 108 -4.49 -5.98 3.11
CA ILE A 108 -3.38 -5.02 3.11
C ILE A 108 -2.47 -5.26 4.31
N PHE A 109 -3.03 -5.49 5.48
CA PHE A 109 -2.24 -5.80 6.69
C PHE A 109 -1.40 -7.05 6.47
N GLN A 110 -2.00 -8.09 5.93
CA GLN A 110 -1.32 -9.35 5.61
C GLN A 110 -0.19 -9.12 4.59
N ALA A 111 -0.45 -8.34 3.55
CA ALA A 111 0.56 -7.98 2.55
C ALA A 111 1.71 -7.18 3.16
N CYS A 112 1.41 -6.21 4.03
CA CYS A 112 2.42 -5.42 4.72
C CYS A 112 3.35 -6.29 5.55
N THR A 113 2.80 -7.24 6.30
CA THR A 113 3.59 -8.18 7.10
C THR A 113 4.52 -9.00 6.21
N THR A 114 4.02 -9.56 5.12
CA THR A 114 4.82 -10.34 4.18
C THR A 114 5.92 -9.51 3.55
N ILE A 115 5.61 -8.29 3.10
CA ILE A 115 6.60 -7.41 2.46
C ILE A 115 7.70 -7.04 3.45
N ILE A 116 7.35 -6.71 4.68
CA ILE A 116 8.35 -6.38 5.71
C ILE A 116 9.26 -7.58 5.98
N GLU A 117 8.69 -8.75 6.20
CA GLU A 117 9.46 -9.93 6.57
C GLU A 117 10.28 -10.50 5.41
N GLU A 118 9.71 -10.55 4.20
CA GLU A 118 10.33 -11.22 3.07
C GLU A 118 11.21 -10.30 2.22
N PHE A 119 11.03 -8.99 2.29
CA PHE A 119 11.78 -8.04 1.47
C PHE A 119 12.58 -7.04 2.28
N ILE A 120 11.95 -6.30 3.19
CA ILE A 120 12.64 -5.23 3.92
C ILE A 120 13.69 -5.81 4.85
N LEU A 121 13.34 -6.77 5.68
CA LEU A 121 14.28 -7.36 6.64
C LEU A 121 15.37 -8.17 5.94
N LYS A 122 15.04 -8.87 4.87
CA LYS A 122 16.03 -9.62 4.08
C LYS A 122 16.95 -8.71 3.28
N TYR A 123 16.45 -7.59 2.80
CA TYR A 123 17.28 -6.63 2.07
C TYR A 123 18.39 -6.06 2.94
N GLU A 124 18.14 -5.89 4.24
CA GLU A 124 19.10 -5.35 5.19
C GLU A 124 20.14 -6.38 5.69
N GLU A 125 19.88 -7.66 5.44
CA GLU A 125 20.85 -8.71 5.72
C GLU A 125 22.00 -8.67 4.70
#